data_7488f7b03c67453d55f3f2c7a7091862
#
_entry.id   7488f7b03c67453d55f3f2c7a7091862
#
_cell.length_a   1.000
_cell.length_b   1.000
_cell.length_c   1.000
_cell.angle_alpha   90.00
_cell.angle_beta   90.00
_cell.angle_gamma   90.00
#
_symmetry.space_group_name_H-M   'P 1'
#
loop_
_entity.id
_entity.type
_entity.pdbx_description
1 polymer ?
#
loop_
_entity_poly.entity_id
_entity_poly.type
_entity_poly.pdbx_seq_one_letter_code
_entity_poly.pdbx_strand_id
1 'polypeptide(L)'
;MLDSNGSFDNPFFRDKKIVKVDCKWKDQEYSKDAFGFTHAEYVCSFILKENPEAEIVLVSIVRKNKKSTVIDMIEGIELLIKEQVDIINMSMGDEYKYHKEIEEVCRAATEKGILIVAAYSNQKAEVTYPASFPFVMGVRCLDMEDPVQVLQYDEKKNNVIFSCRLFFLYHLGITVLHPGNSLACAVVTGYLSNYEKQ
;
A
#
# COMPACT_ATOMS: atom_id res chain seq x y z
N MET A 1 -4.35 -3.10 -5.13
CA MET A 1 -3.27 -3.07 -4.13
C MET A 1 -2.18 -4.07 -4.50
N LEU A 2 -0.92 -3.68 -4.45
CA LEU A 2 0.25 -4.56 -4.64
C LEU A 2 0.87 -4.86 -3.27
N ASP A 3 0.92 -6.14 -2.88
CA ASP A 3 1.46 -6.55 -1.57
C ASP A 3 1.83 -8.05 -1.53
N SER A 4 2.01 -8.59 -0.32
CA SER A 4 2.05 -10.03 -0.08
C SER A 4 0.66 -10.66 -0.27
N ASN A 5 0.57 -11.98 -0.19
CA ASN A 5 -0.72 -12.65 -0.08
C ASN A 5 -1.19 -12.72 1.38
N GLY A 6 -2.43 -13.08 1.65
CA GLY A 6 -3.04 -13.27 2.97
C GLY A 6 -4.21 -14.26 2.92
N SER A 7 -4.56 -14.84 4.07
CA SER A 7 -5.72 -15.72 4.18
C SER A 7 -7.04 -14.93 4.28
N PHE A 8 -7.01 -13.81 4.99
CA PHE A 8 -8.15 -12.97 5.34
C PHE A 8 -9.22 -13.70 6.17
N ASP A 9 -8.79 -14.69 6.98
CA ASP A 9 -9.67 -15.51 7.82
C ASP A 9 -10.16 -14.77 9.07
N ASN A 10 -9.54 -13.63 9.41
CA ASN A 10 -9.98 -12.85 10.56
C ASN A 10 -11.41 -12.36 10.37
N PRO A 11 -12.29 -12.41 11.42
CA PRO A 11 -13.66 -11.96 11.37
C PRO A 11 -13.87 -10.53 10.83
N PHE A 12 -12.88 -9.66 10.99
CA PHE A 12 -12.90 -8.30 10.43
C PHE A 12 -13.10 -8.28 8.91
N PHE A 13 -12.59 -9.29 8.18
CA PHE A 13 -12.68 -9.35 6.72
C PHE A 13 -13.91 -10.07 6.18
N ARG A 14 -14.75 -10.66 7.06
CA ARG A 14 -15.86 -11.57 6.67
C ARG A 14 -16.80 -10.98 5.62
N ASP A 15 -17.18 -9.70 5.80
CA ASP A 15 -18.14 -9.01 4.96
C ASP A 15 -17.45 -8.00 4.02
N LYS A 16 -16.14 -8.11 3.84
CA LYS A 16 -15.35 -7.20 3.01
C LYS A 16 -15.11 -7.77 1.62
N LYS A 17 -15.18 -6.90 0.62
CA LYS A 17 -14.96 -7.28 -0.78
C LYS A 17 -13.45 -7.24 -1.08
N ILE A 18 -12.79 -8.39 -0.97
CA ILE A 18 -11.37 -8.57 -1.32
C ILE A 18 -11.28 -9.62 -2.42
N VAL A 19 -10.91 -9.16 -3.61
CA VAL A 19 -10.69 -10.03 -4.78
C VAL A 19 -9.19 -10.22 -4.96
N LYS A 20 -8.74 -11.46 -4.99
CA LYS A 20 -7.35 -11.81 -5.27
C LYS A 20 -7.19 -12.06 -6.77
N VAL A 21 -6.40 -11.24 -7.42
CA VAL A 21 -6.04 -11.43 -8.83
C VAL A 21 -4.70 -12.13 -8.91
N ASP A 22 -4.69 -13.22 -9.67
CA ASP A 22 -3.53 -14.07 -9.81
C ASP A 22 -2.37 -13.38 -10.54
N CYS A 23 -1.29 -13.11 -9.83
CA CYS A 23 0.01 -13.08 -10.46
C CYS A 23 0.71 -14.43 -10.22
N LYS A 24 1.83 -14.66 -10.92
CA LYS A 24 2.56 -15.95 -11.00
C LYS A 24 2.86 -16.68 -9.68
N TRP A 25 2.56 -16.08 -8.53
CA TRP A 25 3.01 -16.51 -7.21
C TRP A 25 1.86 -16.90 -6.25
N LYS A 26 0.67 -17.19 -6.78
CA LYS A 26 -0.54 -17.48 -6.00
C LYS A 26 -0.43 -18.61 -4.99
N ASP A 27 0.37 -19.62 -5.32
CA ASP A 27 0.50 -20.85 -4.53
C ASP A 27 1.63 -20.79 -3.49
N GLN A 28 2.27 -19.61 -3.30
CA GLN A 28 3.32 -19.48 -2.30
C GLN A 28 2.74 -19.23 -0.91
N GLU A 29 3.25 -20.02 0.05
CA GLU A 29 3.03 -19.74 1.47
C GLU A 29 3.49 -18.30 1.78
N TYR A 30 2.62 -17.54 2.38
CA TYR A 30 2.88 -16.17 2.85
C TYR A 30 3.44 -16.19 4.26
N SER A 31 4.37 -15.27 4.55
CA SER A 31 4.94 -15.12 5.88
C SER A 31 3.97 -14.41 6.79
N LYS A 32 3.47 -15.11 7.79
CA LYS A 32 2.73 -14.52 8.92
C LYS A 32 3.69 -14.03 10.00
N ASP A 33 3.30 -13.01 10.72
CA ASP A 33 4.01 -12.55 11.90
C ASP A 33 3.66 -13.36 13.16
N ALA A 34 4.16 -12.93 14.33
CA ALA A 34 3.89 -13.58 15.60
C ALA A 34 2.42 -13.58 16.02
N PHE A 35 1.59 -12.71 15.44
CA PHE A 35 0.15 -12.62 15.67
C PHE A 35 -0.67 -13.39 14.63
N GLY A 36 -0.01 -14.02 13.66
CA GLY A 36 -0.65 -14.82 12.64
C GLY A 36 -1.16 -14.04 11.43
N PHE A 37 -0.79 -12.76 11.27
CA PHE A 37 -1.18 -11.90 10.15
C PHE A 37 -0.06 -11.73 9.13
N THR A 38 -0.47 -11.50 7.89
CA THR A 38 0.42 -11.10 6.81
C THR A 38 0.47 -9.58 6.68
N HIS A 39 1.47 -9.05 5.97
CA HIS A 39 1.56 -7.63 5.68
C HIS A 39 0.35 -7.14 4.87
N ALA A 40 -0.13 -7.91 3.90
CA ALA A 40 -1.33 -7.59 3.13
C ALA A 40 -2.58 -7.45 4.01
N GLU A 41 -2.75 -8.32 5.01
CA GLU A 41 -3.89 -8.25 5.94
C GLU A 41 -3.84 -6.96 6.77
N TYR A 42 -2.66 -6.53 7.21
CA TYR A 42 -2.52 -5.22 7.87
C TYR A 42 -2.88 -4.07 6.93
N VAL A 43 -2.29 -4.01 5.73
CA VAL A 43 -2.55 -2.94 4.77
C VAL A 43 -4.03 -2.87 4.41
N CYS A 44 -4.67 -4.01 4.06
CA CYS A 44 -6.10 -4.07 3.79
C CYS A 44 -6.93 -3.59 4.99
N SER A 45 -6.56 -3.97 6.21
CA SER A 45 -7.31 -3.58 7.40
C SER A 45 -7.32 -2.07 7.63
N PHE A 46 -6.20 -1.38 7.35
CA PHE A 46 -6.13 0.08 7.46
C PHE A 46 -6.91 0.78 6.36
N ILE A 47 -6.84 0.30 5.10
CA ILE A 47 -7.67 0.83 4.02
C ILE A 47 -9.16 0.71 4.39
N LEU A 48 -9.60 -0.48 4.81
CA LEU A 48 -10.99 -0.78 5.16
C LEU A 48 -11.46 -0.12 6.46
N LYS A 49 -10.56 0.27 7.34
CA LYS A 49 -10.89 1.07 8.52
C LYS A 49 -11.27 2.50 8.13
N GLU A 50 -10.54 3.10 7.19
CA GLU A 50 -10.81 4.45 6.72
C GLU A 50 -11.98 4.48 5.71
N ASN A 51 -12.10 3.43 4.86
CA ASN A 51 -13.23 3.25 3.95
C ASN A 51 -13.78 1.81 4.03
N PRO A 52 -14.78 1.57 4.90
CA PRO A 52 -15.36 0.23 5.05
C PRO A 52 -16.02 -0.35 3.80
N GLU A 53 -16.40 0.51 2.84
CA GLU A 53 -17.05 0.13 1.59
C GLU A 53 -16.08 -0.02 0.41
N ALA A 54 -14.77 0.13 0.65
CA ALA A 54 -13.77 -0.06 -0.40
C ALA A 54 -13.77 -1.51 -0.91
N GLU A 55 -13.74 -1.66 -2.23
CA GLU A 55 -13.50 -2.96 -2.88
C GLU A 55 -12.01 -3.10 -3.15
N ILE A 56 -11.37 -4.11 -2.59
CA ILE A 56 -9.92 -4.30 -2.72
C ILE A 56 -9.61 -5.37 -3.76
N VAL A 57 -8.87 -4.99 -4.79
CA VAL A 57 -8.23 -5.91 -5.73
C VAL A 57 -6.79 -6.11 -5.26
N LEU A 58 -6.49 -7.31 -4.75
CA LEU A 58 -5.16 -7.68 -4.26
C LEU A 58 -4.39 -8.44 -5.33
N VAL A 59 -3.25 -7.89 -5.74
CA VAL A 59 -2.26 -8.58 -6.57
C VAL A 59 -1.06 -8.92 -5.69
N SER A 60 -0.80 -10.20 -5.51
CA SER A 60 0.32 -10.68 -4.71
C SER A 60 1.59 -10.71 -5.57
N ILE A 61 2.57 -9.85 -5.23
CA ILE A 61 3.86 -9.76 -5.91
C ILE A 61 5.05 -10.09 -5.01
N VAL A 62 4.82 -10.30 -3.72
CA VAL A 62 5.88 -10.63 -2.76
C VAL A 62 6.05 -12.14 -2.67
N ARG A 63 7.24 -12.60 -2.98
CA ARG A 63 7.62 -14.03 -2.94
C ARG A 63 7.83 -14.53 -1.52
N LYS A 64 7.93 -15.85 -1.33
CA LYS A 64 8.19 -16.52 -0.04
C LYS A 64 9.42 -15.94 0.71
N ASN A 65 10.42 -15.47 -0.01
CA ASN A 65 11.62 -14.82 0.58
C ASN A 65 11.41 -13.36 0.97
N LYS A 66 10.18 -12.87 1.00
CA LYS A 66 9.78 -11.48 1.27
C LYS A 66 10.32 -10.44 0.26
N LYS A 67 10.66 -10.87 -0.94
CA LYS A 67 11.17 -10.00 -2.01
C LYS A 67 10.21 -9.99 -3.19
N SER A 68 10.13 -8.86 -3.85
CA SER A 68 9.56 -8.67 -5.18
C SER A 68 10.67 -8.23 -6.15
N THR A 69 10.44 -8.40 -7.44
CA THR A 69 11.32 -7.86 -8.48
C THR A 69 10.65 -6.70 -9.20
N VAL A 70 11.42 -5.93 -9.95
CA VAL A 70 10.91 -4.88 -10.84
C VAL A 70 9.87 -5.44 -11.81
N ILE A 71 10.12 -6.64 -12.35
CA ILE A 71 9.17 -7.32 -13.25
C ILE A 71 7.86 -7.65 -12.53
N ASP A 72 7.92 -8.15 -11.31
CA ASP A 72 6.72 -8.45 -10.51
C ASP A 72 5.90 -7.18 -10.26
N MET A 73 6.56 -6.04 -10.02
CA MET A 73 5.90 -4.75 -9.83
C MET A 73 5.20 -4.26 -11.12
N ILE A 74 5.89 -4.35 -12.26
CA ILE A 74 5.35 -3.94 -13.57
C ILE A 74 4.12 -4.79 -13.91
N GLU A 75 4.26 -6.12 -13.88
CA GLU A 75 3.15 -7.05 -14.16
C GLU A 75 1.96 -6.81 -13.21
N GLY A 76 2.23 -6.53 -11.93
CA GLY A 76 1.20 -6.23 -10.95
C GLY A 76 0.46 -4.92 -11.24
N ILE A 77 1.16 -3.86 -11.64
CA ILE A 77 0.53 -2.59 -12.03
C ILE A 77 -0.31 -2.78 -13.30
N GLU A 78 0.21 -3.49 -14.30
CA GLU A 78 -0.52 -3.79 -15.54
C GLU A 78 -1.81 -4.57 -15.28
N LEU A 79 -1.78 -5.55 -14.35
CA LEU A 79 -2.99 -6.26 -13.91
C LEU A 79 -4.00 -5.30 -13.27
N LEU A 80 -3.58 -4.41 -12.38
CA LEU A 80 -4.48 -3.45 -11.75
C LEU A 80 -5.06 -2.44 -12.75
N ILE A 81 -4.28 -2.02 -13.75
CA ILE A 81 -4.78 -1.21 -14.87
C ILE A 81 -5.88 -1.96 -15.63
N LYS A 82 -5.70 -3.26 -15.89
CA LYS A 82 -6.69 -4.11 -16.57
C LYS A 82 -7.95 -4.29 -15.75
N GLU A 83 -7.84 -4.39 -14.42
CA GLU A 83 -8.96 -4.46 -13.49
C GLU A 83 -9.67 -3.10 -13.31
N GLN A 84 -9.19 -2.04 -13.95
CA GLN A 84 -9.81 -0.70 -13.94
C GLN A 84 -10.01 -0.15 -12.53
N VAL A 85 -9.03 -0.32 -11.65
CA VAL A 85 -9.08 0.22 -10.28
C VAL A 85 -8.96 1.75 -10.28
N ASP A 86 -9.55 2.41 -9.29
CA ASP A 86 -9.47 3.86 -9.12
C ASP A 86 -8.12 4.27 -8.50
N ILE A 87 -7.64 3.47 -7.53
CA ILE A 87 -6.42 3.76 -6.77
C ILE A 87 -5.51 2.53 -6.72
N ILE A 88 -4.22 2.71 -6.96
CA ILE A 88 -3.19 1.70 -6.73
C ILE A 88 -2.43 2.04 -5.45
N ASN A 89 -2.57 1.22 -4.40
CA ASN A 89 -1.73 1.28 -3.21
C ASN A 89 -0.49 0.40 -3.40
N MET A 90 0.68 0.98 -3.14
CA MET A 90 1.97 0.31 -3.21
C MET A 90 2.73 0.51 -1.90
N SER A 91 2.65 -0.49 -1.02
CA SER A 91 3.36 -0.48 0.28
C SER A 91 4.81 -0.97 0.18
N MET A 92 5.43 -0.79 -0.97
CA MET A 92 6.79 -1.22 -1.31
C MET A 92 7.42 -0.31 -2.36
N GLY A 93 8.74 -0.36 -2.47
CA GLY A 93 9.50 0.40 -3.47
C GLY A 93 10.97 -0.02 -3.52
N ASP A 94 11.70 0.43 -4.53
CA ASP A 94 13.14 0.26 -4.66
C ASP A 94 13.85 1.53 -4.18
N GLU A 95 14.74 1.39 -3.20
CA GLU A 95 15.44 2.49 -2.55
C GLU A 95 16.64 3.00 -3.33
N TYR A 96 17.19 2.16 -4.21
CA TYR A 96 18.53 2.40 -4.74
C TYR A 96 18.56 2.61 -6.24
N LYS A 97 17.49 2.28 -6.94
CA LYS A 97 17.53 2.26 -8.39
C LYS A 97 16.29 2.83 -9.03
N TYR A 98 16.51 3.83 -9.87
CA TYR A 98 15.53 4.26 -10.83
C TYR A 98 15.38 3.21 -11.94
N HIS A 99 14.15 2.84 -12.24
CA HIS A 99 13.80 1.95 -13.33
C HIS A 99 12.83 2.68 -14.26
N LYS A 100 13.26 2.88 -15.49
CA LYS A 100 12.46 3.57 -16.52
C LYS A 100 11.16 2.84 -16.79
N GLU A 101 11.20 1.52 -16.78
CA GLU A 101 10.04 0.67 -17.01
C GLU A 101 8.97 0.81 -15.93
N ILE A 102 9.37 1.01 -14.66
CA ILE A 102 8.43 1.30 -13.57
C ILE A 102 7.81 2.70 -13.77
N GLU A 103 8.62 3.69 -14.17
CA GLU A 103 8.08 5.02 -14.47
C GLU A 103 7.06 4.95 -15.60
N GLU A 104 7.37 4.25 -16.69
CA GLU A 104 6.49 4.12 -17.86
C GLU A 104 5.15 3.48 -17.50
N VAL A 105 5.14 2.37 -16.75
CA VAL A 105 3.89 1.71 -16.35
C VAL A 105 3.09 2.52 -15.33
N CYS A 106 3.75 3.20 -14.38
CA CYS A 106 3.07 4.11 -13.45
C CYS A 106 2.45 5.30 -14.21
N ARG A 107 3.16 5.86 -15.19
CA ARG A 107 2.66 6.94 -16.02
C ARG A 107 1.45 6.50 -16.84
N ALA A 108 1.51 5.31 -17.43
CA ALA A 108 0.38 4.73 -18.15
C ALA A 108 -0.86 4.52 -17.26
N ALA A 109 -0.68 4.20 -15.98
CA ALA A 109 -1.78 4.13 -15.01
C ALA A 109 -2.37 5.51 -14.74
N THR A 110 -1.53 6.53 -14.47
CA THR A 110 -2.01 7.88 -14.17
C THR A 110 -2.66 8.56 -15.37
N GLU A 111 -2.22 8.29 -16.59
CA GLU A 111 -2.85 8.77 -17.83
C GLU A 111 -4.27 8.19 -18.04
N LYS A 112 -4.57 7.06 -17.39
CA LYS A 112 -5.92 6.46 -17.36
C LYS A 112 -6.78 6.99 -16.19
N GLY A 113 -6.28 7.96 -15.44
CA GLY A 113 -6.97 8.52 -14.27
C GLY A 113 -6.79 7.72 -12.98
N ILE A 114 -5.92 6.70 -12.97
CA ILE A 114 -5.66 5.90 -11.77
C ILE A 114 -4.70 6.65 -10.85
N LEU A 115 -5.11 6.90 -9.61
CA LEU A 115 -4.24 7.48 -8.59
C LEU A 115 -3.27 6.43 -8.06
N ILE A 116 -1.98 6.75 -7.99
CA ILE A 116 -0.98 5.88 -7.35
C ILE A 116 -0.56 6.48 -6.03
N VAL A 117 -0.70 5.71 -4.96
CA VAL A 117 -0.23 6.04 -3.60
C VAL A 117 0.86 5.06 -3.22
N ALA A 118 2.07 5.54 -2.95
CA ALA A 118 3.22 4.69 -2.71
C ALA A 118 3.99 5.07 -1.44
N ALA A 119 4.39 4.07 -0.67
CA ALA A 119 5.18 4.27 0.52
C ALA A 119 6.65 4.54 0.20
N TYR A 120 7.25 5.50 0.89
CA TYR A 120 8.72 5.61 0.95
C TYR A 120 9.30 4.44 1.75
N SER A 121 10.60 4.18 1.57
CA SER A 121 11.33 3.22 2.40
C SER A 121 11.30 3.61 3.88
N ASN A 122 11.26 2.59 4.75
CA ASN A 122 11.45 2.77 6.19
C ASN A 122 12.92 3.02 6.58
N GLN A 123 13.85 2.76 5.67
CA GLN A 123 15.27 3.07 5.85
C GLN A 123 15.50 4.50 5.36
N LYS A 124 15.59 5.47 6.10
CA LYS A 124 15.83 6.91 5.82
C LYS A 124 16.37 7.27 4.40
N ALA A 125 15.99 6.51 3.39
CA ALA A 125 16.33 6.77 2.01
C ALA A 125 15.63 8.05 1.54
N GLU A 126 16.36 8.99 0.96
CA GLU A 126 15.79 10.23 0.42
C GLU A 126 14.90 9.95 -0.80
N VAL A 127 15.26 8.93 -1.55
CA VAL A 127 14.60 8.55 -2.80
C VAL A 127 14.14 7.09 -2.73
N THR A 128 12.89 6.86 -3.07
CA THR A 128 12.26 5.51 -3.17
C THR A 128 11.33 5.53 -4.37
N TYR A 129 11.51 4.63 -5.32
CA TYR A 129 10.61 4.52 -6.46
C TYR A 129 9.58 3.41 -6.23
N PRO A 130 8.28 3.66 -6.59
CA PRO A 130 7.76 4.80 -7.34
C PRO A 130 7.37 6.03 -6.50
N ALA A 131 7.46 6.02 -5.17
CA ALA A 131 7.00 7.11 -4.30
C ALA A 131 7.63 8.48 -4.62
N SER A 132 8.83 8.50 -5.23
CA SER A 132 9.53 9.74 -5.60
C SER A 132 9.18 10.27 -6.98
N PHE A 133 8.31 9.62 -7.75
CA PHE A 133 7.85 10.18 -9.01
C PHE A 133 6.90 11.37 -8.75
N PRO A 134 7.03 12.49 -9.49
CA PRO A 134 6.24 13.70 -9.24
C PRO A 134 4.74 13.54 -9.52
N PHE A 135 4.33 12.49 -10.20
CA PHE A 135 2.94 12.13 -10.51
C PHE A 135 2.40 10.99 -9.64
N VAL A 136 3.19 10.52 -8.66
CA VAL A 136 2.80 9.52 -7.66
C VAL A 136 2.68 10.21 -6.31
N MET A 137 1.64 9.91 -5.56
CA MET A 137 1.49 10.40 -4.20
C MET A 137 2.39 9.59 -3.26
N GLY A 138 3.54 10.15 -2.92
CA GLY A 138 4.49 9.54 -1.99
C GLY A 138 4.06 9.73 -0.54
N VAL A 139 4.13 8.69 0.29
CA VAL A 139 3.73 8.73 1.70
C VAL A 139 4.91 8.41 2.62
N ARG A 140 5.16 9.31 3.58
CA ARG A 140 6.12 9.13 4.67
C ARG A 140 5.40 9.14 6.02
N CYS A 141 5.79 8.22 6.89
CA CYS A 141 5.46 8.28 8.30
C CYS A 141 6.63 8.93 9.05
N LEU A 142 6.38 10.02 9.75
CA LEU A 142 7.35 10.62 10.65
C LEU A 142 7.06 10.17 12.08
N ASP A 143 8.09 9.71 12.77
CA ASP A 143 8.06 9.49 14.21
C ASP A 143 8.14 10.86 14.91
N MET A 144 6.99 11.45 15.20
CA MET A 144 6.89 12.69 15.93
C MET A 144 6.44 12.41 17.37
N GLU A 145 6.94 13.18 18.33
CA GLU A 145 6.60 13.02 19.75
C GLU A 145 5.10 13.23 20.03
N ASP A 146 4.43 13.99 19.18
CA ASP A 146 2.99 14.23 19.30
C ASP A 146 2.20 13.07 18.67
N PRO A 147 1.30 12.41 19.43
CA PRO A 147 0.48 11.31 18.92
C PRO A 147 -0.64 11.74 17.94
N VAL A 148 -0.75 13.02 17.65
CA VAL A 148 -1.78 13.53 16.73
C VAL A 148 -1.44 13.08 15.29
N GLN A 149 -2.39 12.39 14.67
CA GLN A 149 -2.33 12.07 13.25
C GLN A 149 -2.46 13.37 12.45
N VAL A 150 -1.36 13.87 11.93
CA VAL A 150 -1.34 15.07 11.09
C VAL A 150 -0.99 14.67 9.68
N LEU A 151 -1.94 14.83 8.77
CA LEU A 151 -1.69 14.80 7.33
C LEU A 151 -1.13 16.17 6.93
N GLN A 152 0.14 16.19 6.52
CA GLN A 152 0.73 17.35 5.85
C GLN A 152 0.95 16.98 4.38
N TYR A 153 0.45 17.81 3.49
CA TYR A 153 0.65 17.64 2.05
C TYR A 153 1.67 18.65 1.53
N ASP A 154 2.72 18.15 0.91
CA ASP A 154 3.70 18.96 0.18
C ASP A 154 3.37 18.94 -1.32
N GLU A 155 2.65 19.97 -1.79
CA GLU A 155 2.22 20.08 -3.19
C GLU A 155 3.38 20.07 -4.18
N LYS A 156 4.55 20.61 -3.80
CA LYS A 156 5.72 20.69 -4.69
C LYS A 156 6.30 19.32 -5.00
N LYS A 157 6.15 18.38 -4.07
CA LYS A 157 6.69 17.02 -4.19
C LYS A 157 5.62 15.97 -4.38
N ASN A 158 4.35 16.37 -4.40
CA ASN A 158 3.21 15.44 -4.35
C ASN A 158 3.34 14.41 -3.22
N ASN A 159 3.79 14.85 -2.05
CA ASN A 159 4.08 13.99 -0.92
C ASN A 159 3.14 14.26 0.24
N VAL A 160 2.63 13.18 0.84
CA VAL A 160 1.91 13.20 2.10
C VAL A 160 2.86 12.81 3.23
N ILE A 161 2.97 13.68 4.21
CA ILE A 161 3.66 13.38 5.47
C ILE A 161 2.59 13.00 6.47
N PHE A 162 2.61 11.73 6.89
CA PHE A 162 1.72 11.23 7.91
C PHE A 162 2.49 11.16 9.24
N SER A 163 2.05 11.95 10.20
CA SER A 163 2.64 11.93 11.53
C SER A 163 1.86 10.94 12.39
N CYS A 164 2.45 9.78 12.61
CA CYS A 164 1.89 8.80 13.53
C CYS A 164 2.99 8.00 14.20
N ARG A 165 3.06 8.07 15.51
CA ARG A 165 3.99 7.27 16.31
C ARG A 165 3.55 5.83 16.45
N LEU A 166 2.24 5.59 16.47
CA LEU A 166 1.66 4.32 16.89
C LEU A 166 0.40 4.01 16.07
N PHE A 167 0.38 2.86 15.42
CA PHE A 167 -0.81 2.31 14.80
C PHE A 167 -1.41 1.23 15.71
N PHE A 168 -2.65 1.46 16.17
CA PHE A 168 -3.38 0.48 16.97
C PHE A 168 -4.33 -0.33 16.11
N LEU A 169 -4.21 -1.64 16.15
CA LEU A 169 -4.99 -2.58 15.35
C LEU A 169 -6.14 -3.22 16.15
N TYR A 170 -6.86 -2.44 16.94
CA TYR A 170 -8.00 -2.92 17.72
C TYR A 170 -9.03 -3.66 16.88
N HIS A 171 -9.24 -3.22 15.64
CA HIS A 171 -10.18 -3.82 14.70
C HIS A 171 -9.79 -5.25 14.26
N LEU A 172 -8.54 -5.65 14.43
CA LEU A 172 -8.08 -7.03 14.24
C LEU A 172 -8.07 -7.84 15.54
N GLY A 173 -8.52 -7.27 16.66
CA GLY A 173 -8.48 -7.91 17.98
C GLY A 173 -7.09 -7.98 18.61
N ILE A 174 -6.13 -7.22 18.08
CA ILE A 174 -4.76 -7.15 18.58
C ILE A 174 -4.34 -5.71 18.82
N THR A 175 -3.42 -5.51 19.74
CA THR A 175 -2.77 -4.21 19.98
C THR A 175 -1.34 -4.32 19.50
N VAL A 176 -1.03 -3.77 18.36
CA VAL A 176 0.31 -3.78 17.78
C VAL A 176 0.75 -2.36 17.50
N LEU A 177 1.95 -2.07 17.90
CA LEU A 177 2.65 -0.84 17.59
C LEU A 177 3.47 -1.06 16.33
N HIS A 178 2.95 -0.65 15.18
CA HIS A 178 3.66 -0.76 13.92
C HIS A 178 3.90 0.63 13.32
N PRO A 179 5.01 1.29 13.64
CA PRO A 179 5.43 2.44 12.86
C PRO A 179 5.90 1.96 11.48
N GLY A 180 5.40 2.56 10.42
CA GLY A 180 5.89 2.23 9.08
C GLY A 180 5.17 2.97 7.97
N ASN A 181 5.94 3.32 6.94
CA ASN A 181 5.44 4.03 5.76
C ASN A 181 4.37 3.22 5.02
N SER A 182 4.45 1.88 5.05
CA SER A 182 3.45 0.98 4.44
C SER A 182 2.06 1.18 5.02
N LEU A 183 1.95 1.28 6.36
CA LEU A 183 0.66 1.44 7.03
C LEU A 183 0.15 2.87 6.90
N ALA A 184 1.04 3.88 6.92
CA ALA A 184 0.67 5.25 6.61
C ALA A 184 0.12 5.36 5.17
N CYS A 185 0.75 4.69 4.21
CA CYS A 185 0.29 4.60 2.84
C CYS A 185 -1.13 4.00 2.74
N ALA A 186 -1.40 2.94 3.51
CA ALA A 186 -2.71 2.30 3.57
C ALA A 186 -3.80 3.25 4.12
N VAL A 187 -3.51 3.98 5.21
CA VAL A 187 -4.43 4.99 5.78
C VAL A 187 -4.74 6.07 4.76
N VAL A 188 -3.71 6.64 4.11
CA VAL A 188 -3.88 7.67 3.08
C VAL A 188 -4.72 7.13 1.91
N THR A 189 -4.46 5.90 1.46
CA THR A 189 -5.24 5.26 0.40
C THR A 189 -6.71 5.12 0.79
N GLY A 190 -7.00 4.61 1.98
CA GLY A 190 -8.37 4.47 2.48
C GLY A 190 -9.08 5.82 2.58
N TYR A 191 -8.40 6.84 3.09
CA TYR A 191 -8.92 8.19 3.17
C TYR A 191 -9.28 8.75 1.78
N LEU A 192 -8.37 8.68 0.82
CA LEU A 192 -8.60 9.16 -0.55
C LEU A 192 -9.74 8.43 -1.25
N SER A 193 -9.86 7.13 -1.05
CA SER A 193 -10.93 6.33 -1.65
C SER A 193 -12.35 6.72 -1.18
N ASN A 194 -12.47 7.48 -0.08
CA ASN A 194 -13.75 8.05 0.36
C ASN A 194 -14.13 9.32 -0.40
N TYR A 195 -13.14 10.08 -0.92
CA TYR A 195 -13.39 11.38 -1.57
C TYR A 195 -13.78 11.26 -3.04
N GLU A 196 -13.38 10.20 -3.72
CA GLU A 196 -13.72 10.00 -5.14
C GLU A 196 -15.19 9.64 -5.39
N LYS A 197 -15.96 9.35 -4.32
CA LYS A 197 -17.38 9.00 -4.39
C LYS A 197 -18.34 10.16 -4.11
N GLN A 198 -17.81 11.38 -3.89
CA GLN A 198 -18.61 12.60 -3.72
C GLN A 198 -18.57 13.47 -4.98
#